data_7f3d8ffceaa67eaa34a85d984d2683df
#
_entry.id   7f3d8ffceaa67eaa34a85d984d2683df
#
_cell.length_a   1.000
_cell.length_b   1.000
_cell.length_c   1.000
_cell.angle_alpha   90.00
_cell.angle_beta   90.00
_cell.angle_gamma   90.00
#
_symmetry.space_group_name_H-M   'P 1'
#
loop_
_entity.id
_entity.type
_entity.pdbx_description
1 polymer ?
#
loop_
_entity_poly.entity_id
_entity_poly.type
_entity_poly.pdbx_seq_one_letter_code
_entity_poly.pdbx_strand_id
1 'polypeptide(L)'
;MLPSTIPIFPMPNVVLFPAVFLPLHIFEARYRQMLSDALRGDRIIGISLLKRQESNDDAPAAVYPIGCAGLISHAKELPNGRSNIVLRGIQRFRIGWEEHERTYRRAHIEPLPEKASEAIRTNVHETRTQLETLLAGRLETLDGPSMVPGGMGDEDLVNTLSQYLDLEPVEKQALLERDDIASRSQALIDLIQIRTLATSSSGGAGLQ
;
A
#
# COMPACT_ATOMS: atom_id res chain seq x y z
N MET A 1 -10.69 15.40 6.17
CA MET A 1 -9.35 16.00 6.00
C MET A 1 -8.40 15.24 6.92
N LEU A 2 -7.17 14.93 6.50
CA LEU A 2 -6.19 14.28 7.37
C LEU A 2 -5.74 15.26 8.47
N PRO A 3 -5.48 14.78 9.71
CA PRO A 3 -4.79 15.57 10.72
C PRO A 3 -3.38 15.95 10.25
N SER A 4 -2.87 17.07 10.73
CA SER A 4 -1.49 17.51 10.41
C SER A 4 -0.41 16.60 11.00
N THR A 5 -0.73 15.89 12.08
CA THR A 5 0.18 14.95 12.76
C THR A 5 -0.53 13.63 12.99
N ILE A 6 0.08 12.54 12.54
CA ILE A 6 -0.44 11.18 12.70
C ILE A 6 0.61 10.23 13.26
N PRO A 7 0.21 9.15 13.98
CA PRO A 7 1.11 8.05 14.28
C PRO A 7 1.57 7.36 13.00
N ILE A 8 2.85 6.99 12.94
CA ILE A 8 3.46 6.27 11.80
C ILE A 8 3.78 4.85 12.23
N PHE A 9 3.29 3.89 11.49
CA PHE A 9 3.60 2.48 11.64
C PHE A 9 4.56 2.04 10.53
N PRO A 10 5.87 1.95 10.81
CA PRO A 10 6.85 1.50 9.84
C PRO A 10 6.71 -0.01 9.62
N MET A 11 6.61 -0.42 8.37
CA MET A 11 6.42 -1.82 7.98
C MET A 11 7.57 -2.28 7.06
N PRO A 12 8.17 -3.46 7.30
CA PRO A 12 9.31 -3.92 6.49
C PRO A 12 8.92 -4.37 5.08
N ASN A 13 7.71 -4.90 4.91
CA ASN A 13 7.30 -5.57 3.68
C ASN A 13 5.87 -5.21 3.23
N VAL A 14 5.30 -4.16 3.79
CA VAL A 14 3.90 -3.80 3.52
C VAL A 14 3.80 -2.35 3.11
N VAL A 15 3.12 -2.12 2.00
CA VAL A 15 2.68 -0.82 1.51
C VAL A 15 1.16 -0.81 1.53
N LEU A 16 0.54 0.28 1.94
CA LEU A 16 -0.91 0.46 1.92
C LEU A 16 -1.28 1.40 0.78
N PHE A 17 -2.32 1.06 0.02
CA PHE A 17 -2.88 1.90 -1.03
C PHE A 17 -4.24 2.48 -0.62
N PRO A 18 -4.65 3.65 -1.17
CA PRO A 18 -5.99 4.20 -0.96
C PRO A 18 -7.10 3.21 -1.33
N ALA A 19 -8.22 3.26 -0.64
CA ALA A 19 -9.40 2.42 -0.76
C ALA A 19 -9.20 0.93 -0.44
N VAL A 20 -7.98 0.47 -0.18
CA VAL A 20 -7.65 -0.95 0.09
C VAL A 20 -7.69 -1.25 1.58
N PHE A 21 -8.06 -2.48 1.94
CA PHE A 21 -8.08 -2.95 3.32
C PHE A 21 -6.80 -3.70 3.67
N LEU A 22 -6.27 -3.44 4.86
CA LEU A 22 -5.06 -4.07 5.39
C LEU A 22 -5.36 -4.64 6.79
N PRO A 23 -5.48 -5.96 6.94
CA PRO A 23 -5.56 -6.58 8.25
C PRO A 23 -4.19 -6.63 8.91
N LEU A 24 -4.12 -6.27 10.19
CA LEU A 24 -2.89 -6.23 10.99
C LEU A 24 -3.12 -6.87 12.35
N HIS A 25 -2.06 -7.53 12.86
CA HIS A 25 -1.99 -8.05 14.22
C HIS A 25 -1.03 -7.21 15.05
N ILE A 26 -1.54 -6.51 16.07
CA ILE A 26 -0.77 -5.61 16.91
C ILE A 26 -0.41 -6.32 18.22
N PHE A 27 0.89 -6.53 18.45
CA PHE A 27 1.39 -7.27 19.63
C PHE A 27 2.50 -6.53 20.39
N GLU A 28 3.35 -5.73 19.72
CA GLU A 28 4.42 -4.98 20.36
C GLU A 28 3.88 -3.89 21.26
N ALA A 29 4.47 -3.67 22.45
CA ALA A 29 4.01 -2.72 23.45
C ALA A 29 3.88 -1.29 22.88
N ARG A 30 4.87 -0.82 22.10
CA ARG A 30 4.84 0.50 21.47
C ARG A 30 3.68 0.67 20.49
N TYR A 31 3.34 -0.37 19.72
CA TYR A 31 2.24 -0.31 18.76
C TYR A 31 0.86 -0.54 19.39
N ARG A 32 0.81 -1.23 20.54
CA ARG A 32 -0.41 -1.26 21.37
C ARG A 32 -0.73 0.13 21.95
N GLN A 33 0.32 0.87 22.39
CA GLN A 33 0.14 2.25 22.84
C GLN A 33 -0.31 3.14 21.67
N MET A 34 0.33 3.03 20.50
CA MET A 34 -0.06 3.74 19.27
C MET A 34 -1.54 3.49 18.92
N LEU A 35 -1.97 2.23 18.95
CA LEU A 35 -3.36 1.86 18.66
C LEU A 35 -4.33 2.45 19.67
N SER A 36 -4.01 2.37 20.96
CA SER A 36 -4.84 2.96 22.03
C SER A 36 -5.01 4.46 21.85
N ASP A 37 -3.92 5.17 21.51
CA ASP A 37 -3.97 6.62 21.28
C ASP A 37 -4.75 6.96 20.00
N ALA A 38 -4.55 6.20 18.92
CA ALA A 38 -5.28 6.38 17.66
C ALA A 38 -6.79 6.14 17.84
N LEU A 39 -7.19 5.12 18.60
CA LEU A 39 -8.62 4.81 18.85
C LEU A 39 -9.33 5.89 19.67
N ARG A 40 -8.59 6.62 20.51
CA ARG A 40 -9.13 7.78 21.27
C ARG A 40 -9.16 9.08 20.47
N GLY A 41 -8.42 9.14 19.37
CA GLY A 41 -8.35 10.29 18.47
C GLY A 41 -9.07 10.05 17.15
N ASP A 42 -8.39 10.40 16.06
CA ASP A 42 -8.95 10.40 14.71
C ASP A 42 -9.09 9.00 14.08
N ARG A 43 -8.63 7.95 14.77
CA ARG A 43 -8.60 6.57 14.28
C ARG A 43 -7.74 6.37 13.02
N ILE A 44 -6.72 7.19 12.87
CA ILE A 44 -5.82 7.20 11.70
C ILE A 44 -4.44 6.72 12.11
N ILE A 45 -3.86 5.82 11.31
CA ILE A 45 -2.47 5.36 11.40
C ILE A 45 -1.86 5.45 10.00
N GLY A 46 -0.70 6.08 9.87
CA GLY A 46 0.07 6.13 8.63
C GLY A 46 0.93 4.88 8.48
N ILE A 47 0.79 4.18 7.35
CA ILE A 47 1.68 3.07 6.98
C ILE A 47 2.78 3.63 6.09
N SER A 48 4.04 3.34 6.45
CA SER A 48 5.21 3.70 5.66
C SER A 48 6.18 2.53 5.57
N LEU A 49 6.72 2.27 4.38
CA LEU A 49 7.66 1.19 4.14
C LEU A 49 9.00 1.53 4.77
N LEU A 50 9.61 0.57 5.47
CA LEU A 50 10.99 0.67 5.95
C LEU A 50 11.96 0.59 4.77
N LYS A 51 12.96 1.46 4.75
CA LYS A 51 14.10 1.33 3.84
C LYS A 51 14.98 0.18 4.30
N ARG A 52 15.55 -0.54 3.35
CA ARG A 52 16.57 -1.55 3.65
C ARG A 52 17.77 -0.86 4.30
N GLN A 53 18.12 -1.29 5.49
CA GLN A 53 19.30 -0.78 6.18
C GLN A 53 20.55 -1.48 5.60
N GLU A 54 21.48 -0.70 5.08
CA GLU A 54 22.74 -1.22 4.52
C GLU A 54 23.88 -1.26 5.57
N SER A 55 23.65 -0.73 6.76
CA SER A 55 24.66 -0.64 7.84
C SER A 55 24.06 -0.87 9.22
N ASN A 56 24.91 -1.36 10.15
CA ASN A 56 24.62 -1.60 11.57
C ASN A 56 24.60 -0.29 12.41
N ASP A 57 24.02 0.78 11.93
CA ASP A 57 23.89 2.00 12.72
C ASP A 57 22.76 1.85 13.75
N ASP A 58 23.01 2.26 14.99
CA ASP A 58 22.04 2.35 16.10
C ASP A 58 20.90 3.37 15.82
N ALA A 59 20.89 4.01 14.67
CA ALA A 59 19.86 4.95 14.27
C ALA A 59 18.53 4.24 13.99
N PRO A 60 17.38 4.87 14.29
CA PRO A 60 16.08 4.32 13.94
C PRO A 60 15.99 4.05 12.45
N ALA A 61 15.56 2.83 12.06
CA ALA A 61 15.47 2.44 10.67
C ALA A 61 14.70 3.49 9.84
N ALA A 62 15.30 3.94 8.76
CA ALA A 62 14.71 4.96 7.89
C ALA A 62 13.45 4.43 7.18
N VAL A 63 12.47 5.29 6.95
CA VAL A 63 11.26 4.98 6.19
C VAL A 63 11.25 5.71 4.86
N TYR A 64 10.47 5.21 3.92
CA TYR A 64 10.17 5.97 2.72
C TYR A 64 9.31 7.19 3.08
N PRO A 65 9.55 8.35 2.44
CA PRO A 65 8.87 9.59 2.81
C PRO A 65 7.40 9.61 2.43
N ILE A 66 6.98 8.81 1.45
CA ILE A 66 5.58 8.70 1.03
C ILE A 66 4.97 7.43 1.62
N GLY A 67 3.85 7.60 2.30
CA GLY A 67 3.05 6.53 2.86
C GLY A 67 1.57 6.72 2.57
N CYS A 68 0.74 5.84 3.15
CA CYS A 68 -0.71 5.95 3.06
C CYS A 68 -1.32 5.96 4.47
N ALA A 69 -2.19 6.93 4.72
CA ALA A 69 -2.99 7.01 5.93
C ALA A 69 -4.11 5.98 5.86
N GLY A 70 -4.23 5.16 6.90
CA GLY A 70 -5.25 4.16 7.06
C GLY A 70 -6.20 4.52 8.19
N LEU A 71 -7.50 4.50 7.91
CA LEU A 71 -8.55 4.60 8.93
C LEU A 71 -8.76 3.23 9.58
N ILE A 72 -8.76 3.15 10.90
CA ILE A 72 -9.10 1.93 11.65
C ILE A 72 -10.60 1.66 11.46
N SER A 73 -10.93 0.80 10.51
CA SER A 73 -12.30 0.40 10.21
C SER A 73 -12.83 -0.65 11.20
N HIS A 74 -11.95 -1.51 11.69
CA HIS A 74 -12.25 -2.52 12.70
C HIS A 74 -11.10 -2.68 13.68
N ALA A 75 -11.41 -2.89 14.95
CA ALA A 75 -10.43 -3.22 15.99
C ALA A 75 -11.06 -4.21 16.99
N LYS A 76 -10.36 -5.32 17.22
CA LYS A 76 -10.76 -6.36 18.17
C LYS A 76 -9.60 -6.63 19.12
N GLU A 77 -9.79 -6.35 20.39
CA GLU A 77 -8.85 -6.71 21.45
C GLU A 77 -8.91 -8.22 21.73
N LEU A 78 -7.76 -8.82 21.98
CA LEU A 78 -7.58 -10.21 22.32
C LEU A 78 -7.21 -10.39 23.80
N PRO A 79 -7.43 -11.57 24.42
CA PRO A 79 -7.26 -11.78 25.87
C PRO A 79 -5.88 -11.46 26.44
N ASN A 80 -4.84 -11.35 25.63
CA ASN A 80 -3.46 -11.06 26.06
C ASN A 80 -3.02 -9.61 25.81
N GLY A 81 -3.97 -8.71 25.59
CA GLY A 81 -3.72 -7.30 25.28
C GLY A 81 -3.18 -7.05 23.87
N ARG A 82 -3.16 -8.07 22.99
CA ARG A 82 -2.94 -7.93 21.57
C ARG A 82 -4.21 -7.47 20.88
N SER A 83 -4.12 -7.03 19.64
CA SER A 83 -5.30 -6.59 18.89
C SER A 83 -5.20 -7.00 17.44
N ASN A 84 -6.34 -7.40 16.86
CA ASN A 84 -6.51 -7.50 15.42
C ASN A 84 -7.22 -6.23 14.95
N ILE A 85 -6.65 -5.57 13.96
CA ILE A 85 -7.25 -4.38 13.36
C ILE A 85 -7.36 -4.54 11.86
N VAL A 86 -8.25 -3.77 11.25
CA VAL A 86 -8.32 -3.60 9.80
C VAL A 86 -8.20 -2.11 9.51
N LEU A 87 -7.19 -1.74 8.76
CA LEU A 87 -7.05 -0.39 8.21
C LEU A 87 -7.69 -0.34 6.83
N ARG A 88 -8.41 0.74 6.53
CA ARG A 88 -8.80 1.12 5.18
C ARG A 88 -7.92 2.28 4.76
N GLY A 89 -7.15 2.13 3.69
CA GLY A 89 -6.38 3.22 3.11
C GLY A 89 -7.30 4.37 2.68
N ILE A 90 -6.95 5.60 3.03
CA ILE A 90 -7.77 6.77 2.74
C ILE A 90 -7.07 7.78 1.85
N GLN A 91 -5.80 8.04 2.10
CA GLN A 91 -5.07 9.06 1.34
C GLN A 91 -3.56 8.88 1.50
N ARG A 92 -2.81 9.15 0.43
CA ARG A 92 -1.35 9.25 0.49
C ARG A 92 -0.93 10.50 1.25
N PHE A 93 0.24 10.44 1.87
CA PHE A 93 0.86 11.57 2.53
C PHE A 93 2.38 11.55 2.33
N ARG A 94 3.00 12.71 2.52
CA ARG A 94 4.45 12.86 2.66
C ARG A 94 4.80 13.13 4.11
N ILE A 95 5.79 12.43 4.64
CA ILE A 95 6.37 12.72 5.95
C ILE A 95 7.19 14.01 5.83
N GLY A 96 6.89 15.00 6.67
CA GLY A 96 7.66 16.22 6.84
C GLY A 96 8.75 16.00 7.89
N TRP A 97 8.39 16.11 9.16
CA TRP A 97 9.30 15.88 10.28
C TRP A 97 8.66 14.99 11.35
N GLU A 98 9.50 14.24 12.10
CA GLU A 98 9.05 13.30 13.12
C GLU A 98 9.17 13.89 14.53
N GLU A 99 8.18 13.57 15.37
CA GLU A 99 8.20 13.84 16.82
C GLU A 99 8.80 12.65 17.56
N HIS A 100 9.63 12.91 18.58
CA HIS A 100 10.34 11.88 19.35
C HIS A 100 9.84 11.72 20.80
N GLU A 101 8.70 12.29 21.14
CA GLU A 101 8.16 12.31 22.53
C GLU A 101 7.45 11.00 22.90
N ARG A 102 7.15 10.12 21.95
CA ARG A 102 6.38 8.89 22.17
C ARG A 102 7.25 7.64 21.99
N THR A 103 6.78 6.53 22.52
CA THR A 103 7.41 5.21 22.31
C THR A 103 7.26 4.67 20.89
N TYR A 104 6.41 5.30 20.09
CA TYR A 104 6.16 5.03 18.68
C TYR A 104 6.35 6.31 17.86
N ARG A 105 6.55 6.16 16.56
CA ARG A 105 6.75 7.29 15.65
C ARG A 105 5.47 8.09 15.46
N ARG A 106 5.59 9.41 15.53
CA ARG A 106 4.60 10.37 15.04
C ARG A 106 5.26 11.32 14.09
N ALA A 107 4.53 11.76 13.08
CA ALA A 107 5.07 12.69 12.10
C ALA A 107 4.04 13.75 11.71
N HIS A 108 4.54 14.95 11.48
CA HIS A 108 3.84 15.94 10.68
C HIS A 108 3.81 15.49 9.24
N ILE A 109 2.65 15.57 8.62
CA ILE A 109 2.42 15.07 7.27
C ILE A 109 1.83 16.14 6.37
N GLU A 110 2.21 16.06 5.11
CA GLU A 110 1.60 16.76 4.00
C GLU A 110 0.68 15.80 3.25
N PRO A 111 -0.65 16.03 3.22
CA PRO A 111 -1.56 15.22 2.45
C PRO A 111 -1.27 15.32 0.94
N LEU A 112 -1.23 14.17 0.27
CA LEU A 112 -1.08 14.07 -1.19
C LEU A 112 -2.40 13.59 -1.80
N PRO A 113 -3.33 14.52 -2.12
CA PRO A 113 -4.59 14.15 -2.75
C PRO A 113 -4.36 13.57 -4.15
N GLU A 114 -5.20 12.62 -4.55
CA GLU A 114 -5.15 12.09 -5.90
C GLU A 114 -5.59 13.20 -6.88
N LYS A 115 -4.80 13.42 -7.92
CA LYS A 115 -5.13 14.39 -8.96
C LYS A 115 -6.27 13.82 -9.82
N ALA A 116 -7.36 14.55 -9.94
CA ALA A 116 -8.54 14.15 -10.70
C ALA A 116 -8.81 15.17 -11.82
N SER A 117 -8.27 14.94 -13.01
CA SER A 117 -8.67 15.63 -14.24
C SER A 117 -9.43 14.66 -15.15
N GLU A 118 -10.19 15.21 -16.10
CA GLU A 118 -10.90 14.38 -17.08
C GLU A 118 -9.92 13.57 -17.95
N ALA A 119 -8.79 14.17 -18.34
CA ALA A 119 -7.74 13.47 -19.06
C ALA A 119 -7.15 12.28 -18.27
N ILE A 120 -6.95 12.43 -16.96
CA ILE A 120 -6.49 11.35 -16.08
C ILE A 120 -7.53 10.23 -16.05
N ARG A 121 -8.82 10.55 -15.86
CA ARG A 121 -9.89 9.56 -15.80
C ARG A 121 -10.03 8.79 -17.12
N THR A 122 -9.97 9.46 -18.26
CA THR A 122 -10.00 8.83 -19.58
C THR A 122 -8.83 7.86 -19.75
N ASN A 123 -7.63 8.28 -19.42
CA ASN A 123 -6.44 7.45 -19.51
C ASN A 123 -6.55 6.20 -18.63
N VAL A 124 -7.00 6.34 -17.37
CA VAL A 124 -7.18 5.20 -16.45
C VAL A 124 -8.24 4.24 -16.96
N HIS A 125 -9.31 4.75 -17.56
CA HIS A 125 -10.36 3.92 -18.15
C HIS A 125 -9.85 3.12 -19.35
N GLU A 126 -9.03 3.71 -20.20
CA GLU A 126 -8.38 3.03 -21.33
C GLU A 126 -7.42 1.93 -20.84
N THR A 127 -6.60 2.23 -19.81
CA THR A 127 -5.65 1.28 -19.23
C THR A 127 -6.33 0.16 -18.45
N ARG A 128 -7.56 0.36 -17.96
CA ARG A 128 -8.37 -0.67 -17.30
C ARG A 128 -8.54 -1.91 -18.18
N THR A 129 -8.96 -1.74 -19.42
CA THR A 129 -9.17 -2.85 -20.36
C THR A 129 -7.88 -3.64 -20.57
N GLN A 130 -6.76 -2.95 -20.64
CA GLN A 130 -5.45 -3.59 -20.77
C GLN A 130 -5.08 -4.38 -19.50
N LEU A 131 -5.31 -3.83 -18.30
CA LEU A 131 -5.11 -4.53 -17.03
C LEU A 131 -5.97 -5.77 -16.92
N GLU A 132 -7.26 -5.68 -17.24
CA GLU A 132 -8.19 -6.81 -17.22
C GLU A 132 -7.76 -7.92 -18.20
N THR A 133 -7.29 -7.55 -19.39
CA THR A 133 -6.76 -8.50 -20.39
C THR A 133 -5.49 -9.22 -19.91
N LEU A 134 -4.54 -8.47 -19.33
CA LEU A 134 -3.30 -9.04 -18.78
C LEU A 134 -3.57 -9.99 -17.61
N LEU A 135 -4.58 -9.68 -16.81
CA LEU A 135 -4.99 -10.51 -15.68
C LEU A 135 -5.77 -11.76 -16.14
N ALA A 136 -6.65 -11.64 -17.12
CA ALA A 136 -7.41 -12.77 -17.67
C ALA A 136 -6.46 -13.85 -18.20
N GLY A 137 -5.42 -13.46 -18.95
CA GLY A 137 -4.41 -14.40 -19.45
C GLY A 137 -3.60 -15.11 -18.35
N ARG A 138 -3.58 -14.57 -17.13
CA ARG A 138 -2.96 -15.21 -15.94
C ARG A 138 -3.94 -16.08 -15.15
N LEU A 139 -5.21 -15.71 -15.14
CA LEU A 139 -6.27 -16.42 -14.40
C LEU A 139 -6.71 -17.72 -15.09
N GLU A 140 -6.56 -17.82 -16.41
CA GLU A 140 -6.76 -19.09 -17.14
C GLU A 140 -5.78 -20.20 -16.69
N THR A 141 -4.68 -19.82 -16.03
CA THR A 141 -3.71 -20.75 -15.44
C THR A 141 -3.96 -21.10 -13.97
N LEU A 142 -4.93 -20.44 -13.33
CA LEU A 142 -5.28 -20.64 -11.93
C LEU A 142 -6.80 -20.83 -11.82
N ASP A 143 -7.24 -22.05 -11.46
CA ASP A 143 -8.65 -22.38 -11.18
C ASP A 143 -9.21 -21.56 -10.00
N GLY A 144 -9.42 -20.25 -10.19
CA GLY A 144 -9.89 -19.33 -9.15
C GLY A 144 -10.98 -18.36 -9.68
N PRO A 145 -11.89 -17.88 -8.80
CA PRO A 145 -12.87 -16.89 -9.18
C PRO A 145 -12.20 -15.59 -9.64
N SER A 146 -12.80 -14.91 -10.61
CA SER A 146 -12.35 -13.61 -11.12
C SER A 146 -11.97 -12.66 -9.96
N MET A 147 -10.71 -12.24 -9.88
CA MET A 147 -10.23 -11.34 -8.82
C MET A 147 -10.78 -9.90 -8.95
N VAL A 148 -11.44 -9.59 -10.05
CA VAL A 148 -12.01 -8.26 -10.30
C VAL A 148 -13.51 -8.29 -10.03
N PRO A 149 -13.99 -7.75 -8.90
CA PRO A 149 -15.42 -7.62 -8.66
C PRO A 149 -16.05 -6.71 -9.72
N GLY A 150 -17.11 -7.17 -10.38
CA GLY A 150 -17.87 -6.32 -11.28
C GLY A 150 -18.40 -5.07 -10.57
N GLY A 151 -18.11 -3.89 -11.12
CA GLY A 151 -18.54 -2.61 -10.55
C GLY A 151 -17.50 -1.86 -9.70
N MET A 152 -16.28 -2.39 -9.56
CA MET A 152 -15.18 -1.65 -8.92
C MET A 152 -14.75 -0.44 -9.78
N GLY A 153 -14.59 0.73 -9.17
CA GLY A 153 -14.10 1.93 -9.85
C GLY A 153 -12.67 1.74 -10.39
N ASP A 154 -12.30 2.51 -11.39
CA ASP A 154 -11.00 2.36 -12.06
C ASP A 154 -9.82 2.61 -11.10
N GLU A 155 -9.92 3.64 -10.25
CA GLU A 155 -8.92 3.94 -9.21
C GLU A 155 -8.80 2.80 -8.18
N ASP A 156 -9.95 2.28 -7.73
CA ASP A 156 -9.99 1.20 -6.74
C ASP A 156 -9.39 -0.08 -7.31
N LEU A 157 -9.60 -0.35 -8.61
CA LEU A 157 -8.99 -1.48 -9.30
C LEU A 157 -7.46 -1.35 -9.32
N VAL A 158 -6.93 -0.22 -9.77
CA VAL A 158 -5.48 0.00 -9.84
C VAL A 158 -4.84 -0.13 -8.46
N ASN A 159 -5.44 0.48 -7.43
CA ASN A 159 -4.93 0.42 -6.06
C ASN A 159 -5.02 -1.01 -5.48
N THR A 160 -6.10 -1.73 -5.74
CA THR A 160 -6.29 -3.11 -5.31
C THR A 160 -5.27 -4.03 -5.95
N LEU A 161 -5.05 -3.91 -7.25
CA LEU A 161 -4.03 -4.70 -7.96
C LEU A 161 -2.62 -4.38 -7.47
N SER A 162 -2.30 -3.09 -7.27
CA SER A 162 -1.01 -2.66 -6.70
C SER A 162 -0.77 -3.25 -5.31
N GLN A 163 -1.82 -3.42 -4.50
CA GLN A 163 -1.73 -4.01 -3.17
C GLN A 163 -1.54 -5.52 -3.19
N TYR A 164 -2.35 -6.25 -3.96
CA TYR A 164 -2.49 -7.70 -3.82
C TYR A 164 -1.70 -8.52 -4.83
N LEU A 165 -1.23 -7.92 -5.93
CA LEU A 165 -0.30 -8.62 -6.82
C LEU A 165 1.00 -8.94 -6.08
N ASP A 166 1.60 -10.06 -6.46
CA ASP A 166 2.90 -10.50 -5.96
C ASP A 166 4.03 -9.63 -6.54
N LEU A 167 4.16 -8.44 -5.99
CA LEU A 167 5.19 -7.44 -6.28
C LEU A 167 6.09 -7.27 -5.08
N GLU A 168 7.36 -7.00 -5.33
CA GLU A 168 8.30 -6.66 -4.26
C GLU A 168 7.85 -5.39 -3.51
N PRO A 169 8.12 -5.27 -2.20
CA PRO A 169 7.73 -4.09 -1.43
C PRO A 169 8.23 -2.77 -2.03
N VAL A 170 9.43 -2.77 -2.60
CA VAL A 170 10.00 -1.58 -3.26
C VAL A 170 9.29 -1.23 -4.58
N GLU A 171 8.78 -2.23 -5.30
CA GLU A 171 7.97 -2.00 -6.50
C GLU A 171 6.60 -1.41 -6.12
N LYS A 172 5.96 -1.95 -5.07
CA LYS A 172 4.72 -1.37 -4.50
C LYS A 172 4.94 0.06 -4.03
N GLN A 173 6.07 0.35 -3.39
CA GLN A 173 6.42 1.69 -2.97
C GLN A 173 6.57 2.63 -4.19
N ALA A 174 7.26 2.19 -5.24
CA ALA A 174 7.40 2.97 -6.47
C ALA A 174 6.05 3.25 -7.14
N LEU A 175 5.07 2.33 -7.06
CA LEU A 175 3.70 2.57 -7.51
C LEU A 175 2.98 3.58 -6.63
N LEU A 176 3.12 3.51 -5.29
CA LEU A 176 2.51 4.46 -4.36
C LEU A 176 3.03 5.88 -4.55
N GLU A 177 4.30 6.03 -4.94
CA GLU A 177 4.97 7.31 -5.16
C GLU A 177 4.58 8.01 -6.47
N ARG A 178 3.86 7.35 -7.40
CA ARG A 178 3.41 7.97 -8.64
C ARG A 178 2.51 9.17 -8.37
N ASP A 179 2.67 10.22 -9.16
CA ASP A 179 2.02 11.52 -8.96
C ASP A 179 0.49 11.44 -9.02
N ASP A 180 -0.03 10.58 -9.89
CA ASP A 180 -1.46 10.38 -10.11
C ASP A 180 -1.79 8.92 -10.45
N ILE A 181 -3.08 8.62 -10.52
CA ILE A 181 -3.57 7.26 -10.76
C ILE A 181 -3.27 6.78 -12.19
N ALA A 182 -3.18 7.66 -13.18
CA ALA A 182 -2.87 7.27 -14.56
C ALA A 182 -1.41 6.80 -14.67
N SER A 183 -0.47 7.56 -14.11
CA SER A 183 0.93 7.17 -14.06
C SER A 183 1.17 5.91 -13.22
N ARG A 184 0.37 5.69 -12.17
CA ARG A 184 0.38 4.45 -11.38
C ARG A 184 -0.14 3.27 -12.19
N SER A 185 -1.24 3.44 -12.92
CA SER A 185 -1.84 2.42 -13.78
C SER A 185 -0.85 1.97 -14.85
N GLN A 186 -0.23 2.91 -15.57
CA GLN A 186 0.76 2.58 -16.60
C GLN A 186 1.97 1.84 -16.01
N ALA A 187 2.52 2.31 -14.90
CA ALA A 187 3.65 1.64 -14.25
C ALA A 187 3.29 0.23 -13.77
N LEU A 188 2.05 0.00 -13.32
CA LEU A 188 1.57 -1.33 -12.96
C LEU A 188 1.51 -2.26 -14.17
N ILE A 189 1.01 -1.78 -15.32
CA ILE A 189 1.00 -2.53 -16.59
C ILE A 189 2.43 -2.93 -16.98
N ASP A 190 3.36 -1.98 -16.95
CA ASP A 190 4.76 -2.22 -17.32
C ASP A 190 5.38 -3.31 -16.42
N LEU A 191 5.15 -3.26 -15.11
CA LEU A 191 5.62 -4.29 -14.16
C LEU A 191 5.03 -5.67 -14.46
N ILE A 192 3.73 -5.76 -14.75
CA ILE A 192 3.06 -7.02 -15.09
C ILE A 192 3.66 -7.61 -16.38
N GLN A 193 3.89 -6.79 -17.40
CA GLN A 193 4.45 -7.21 -18.69
C GLN A 193 5.89 -7.72 -18.54
N ILE A 194 6.75 -6.98 -17.82
CA ILE A 194 8.13 -7.38 -17.54
C ILE A 194 8.18 -8.74 -16.87
N ARG A 195 7.34 -8.97 -15.84
CA ARG A 195 7.29 -10.25 -15.13
C ARG A 195 6.77 -11.38 -16.00
N THR A 196 5.84 -11.11 -16.91
CA THR A 196 5.34 -12.11 -17.86
C THR A 196 6.43 -12.54 -18.83
N LEU A 197 7.22 -11.61 -19.34
CA LEU A 197 8.36 -11.90 -20.22
C LEU A 197 9.45 -12.69 -19.49
N ALA A 198 9.76 -12.34 -18.25
CA ALA A 198 10.76 -13.04 -17.44
C ALA A 198 10.38 -14.49 -17.14
N THR A 199 9.12 -14.78 -16.87
CA THR A 199 8.63 -16.15 -16.65
C THR A 199 8.62 -16.97 -17.94
N SER A 200 8.32 -16.37 -19.09
CA SER A 200 8.34 -17.04 -20.40
C SER A 200 9.76 -17.41 -20.84
N SER A 201 10.75 -16.60 -20.49
CA SER A 201 12.17 -16.86 -20.85
C SER A 201 12.82 -17.94 -19.97
N SER A 202 12.37 -18.12 -18.72
CA SER A 202 12.90 -19.14 -17.82
C SER A 202 12.30 -20.54 -18.07
N GLY A 203 11.14 -20.64 -18.72
CA GLY A 203 10.50 -21.92 -19.10
C GLY A 203 11.08 -22.57 -20.37
N GLY A 204 11.87 -21.85 -21.14
CA GLY A 204 12.45 -22.35 -22.41
C GLY A 204 13.83 -23.01 -22.31
N ALA A 205 14.48 -23.05 -21.14
CA ALA A 205 15.86 -23.55 -20.98
C ALA A 205 15.96 -25.01 -20.46
N GLY A 206 14.89 -25.78 -20.50
CA GLY A 206 14.84 -27.13 -19.92
C GLY A 206 14.49 -28.25 -20.89
N LEU A 207 14.97 -28.23 -22.13
CA LEU A 207 14.91 -29.40 -23.05
C LEU A 207 16.08 -29.35 -23.99
N GLN A 208 17.23 -29.85 -23.57
CA GLN A 208 18.23 -30.51 -24.41
C GLN A 208 18.84 -31.66 -23.62
#